data_0c468ff4c8e066c63f91bbe2a47c045e
#
_entry.id   0c468ff4c8e066c63f91bbe2a47c045e
#
_cell.length_a   1.000
_cell.length_b   1.000
_cell.length_c   1.000
_cell.angle_alpha   90.00
_cell.angle_beta   90.00
_cell.angle_gamma   90.00
#
_symmetry.space_group_name_H-M   'P 1'
#
loop_
_entity.id
_entity.type
_entity.pdbx_description
1 polymer ?
#
loop_
_entity_poly.entity_id
_entity_poly.type
_entity_poly.pdbx_seq_one_letter_code
_entity_poly.pdbx_strand_id
1 'polypeptide(L)'
;AEQSNSSLIVGDVAMIKLIRHIHQGIHPEVEMTRHLTKLGYANTAPLLGEVVRVSPEGERSTLIIIQGAIRNQGDAWTWMLNNLRQAVEESAVEEETGEAVEDRFRPLLNLSARIGKRLGELHVALAKPTDDEAFKPVEASREEAAAWKRSIVERISNSFAILSNAGENFDQQSAAAISALIANKDQLLSTVSALAKALIGTLMIRNHGDFHLGQTLVAEDDIYIIDFEGEPARDLTERRAKTNPLRDVAGL
;
A
#
# COMPACT_ATOMS: atom_id res chain seq x y z
N ALA A 1 -3.04 -15.04 9.39
CA ALA A 1 -2.99 -13.57 9.45
C ALA A 1 -4.26 -13.11 10.16
N GLU A 2 -4.14 -12.32 11.21
CA GLU A 2 -5.31 -11.65 11.80
C GLU A 2 -5.77 -10.60 10.80
N GLN A 3 -6.95 -10.80 10.23
CA GLN A 3 -7.60 -9.78 9.42
C GLN A 3 -8.15 -8.70 10.35
N SER A 4 -7.87 -7.43 10.06
CA SER A 4 -8.39 -6.28 10.81
C SER A 4 -9.91 -6.18 10.76
N ASN A 5 -10.55 -6.75 9.74
CA ASN A 5 -11.98 -6.67 9.46
C ASN A 5 -12.57 -8.03 9.11
N SER A 6 -13.89 -8.16 9.17
CA SER A 6 -14.62 -9.33 8.68
C SER A 6 -15.38 -8.96 7.40
N SER A 7 -15.20 -9.74 6.34
CA SER A 7 -15.85 -9.49 5.05
C SER A 7 -16.89 -10.56 4.72
N LEU A 8 -18.01 -10.13 4.19
CA LEU A 8 -19.10 -10.98 3.67
C LEU A 8 -19.38 -10.59 2.23
N ILE A 9 -19.39 -11.57 1.32
CA ILE A 9 -19.74 -11.36 -0.07
C ILE A 9 -21.23 -11.73 -0.25
N VAL A 10 -21.99 -10.82 -0.87
CA VAL A 10 -23.40 -10.97 -1.13
C VAL A 10 -23.61 -11.15 -2.64
N GLY A 11 -23.73 -12.39 -3.06
CA GLY A 11 -23.78 -12.76 -4.48
C GLY A 11 -22.57 -12.20 -5.24
N ASP A 12 -22.80 -11.75 -6.47
CA ASP A 12 -21.81 -11.09 -7.31
C ASP A 12 -21.97 -9.55 -7.28
N VAL A 13 -22.69 -9.01 -6.29
CA VAL A 13 -23.13 -7.61 -6.28
C VAL A 13 -22.34 -6.78 -5.31
N ALA A 14 -22.14 -7.26 -4.09
CA ALA A 14 -21.57 -6.44 -3.03
C ALA A 14 -20.65 -7.24 -2.10
N MET A 15 -19.64 -6.54 -1.58
CA MET A 15 -18.84 -6.95 -0.43
C MET A 15 -19.17 -6.03 0.75
N ILE A 16 -19.50 -6.64 1.88
CA ILE A 16 -19.79 -5.97 3.14
C ILE A 16 -18.59 -6.19 4.06
N LYS A 17 -17.90 -5.12 4.44
CA LYS A 17 -16.77 -5.14 5.35
C LYS A 17 -17.22 -4.62 6.72
N LEU A 18 -17.20 -5.49 7.74
CA LEU A 18 -17.48 -5.14 9.13
C LEU A 18 -16.19 -4.68 9.82
N ILE A 19 -16.17 -3.45 10.30
CA ILE A 19 -15.00 -2.85 10.96
C ILE A 19 -14.94 -3.34 12.40
N ARG A 20 -13.87 -4.05 12.76
CA ARG A 20 -13.67 -4.57 14.13
C ARG A 20 -12.98 -3.58 15.05
N HIS A 21 -12.05 -2.80 14.52
CA HIS A 21 -11.38 -1.72 15.25
C HIS A 21 -12.00 -0.38 14.89
N ILE A 22 -13.00 0.02 15.68
CA ILE A 22 -13.77 1.24 15.44
C ILE A 22 -12.97 2.44 15.93
N HIS A 23 -12.65 3.34 15.02
CA HIS A 23 -12.03 4.62 15.30
C HIS A 23 -13.05 5.75 15.12
N GLN A 24 -12.87 6.79 15.91
CA GLN A 24 -13.61 8.04 15.75
C GLN A 24 -13.00 8.87 14.63
N GLY A 25 -13.85 9.46 13.79
CA GLY A 25 -13.43 10.26 12.64
C GLY A 25 -13.77 9.62 11.30
N ILE A 26 -13.18 10.17 10.24
CA ILE A 26 -13.41 9.73 8.86
C ILE A 26 -12.56 8.50 8.59
N HIS A 27 -13.19 7.41 8.17
CA HIS A 27 -12.49 6.18 7.81
C HIS A 27 -11.74 6.36 6.48
N PRO A 28 -10.41 6.11 6.42
CA PRO A 28 -9.59 6.37 5.23
C PRO A 28 -10.10 5.64 3.98
N GLU A 29 -10.48 4.36 4.09
CA GLU A 29 -10.99 3.56 2.98
C GLU A 29 -12.31 4.12 2.42
N VAL A 30 -13.23 4.53 3.30
CA VAL A 30 -14.50 5.13 2.88
C VAL A 30 -14.27 6.45 2.15
N GLU A 31 -13.40 7.29 2.68
CA GLU A 31 -13.06 8.59 2.09
C GLU A 31 -12.42 8.41 0.71
N MET A 32 -11.43 7.52 0.59
CA MET A 32 -10.72 7.24 -0.64
C MET A 32 -11.63 6.60 -1.70
N THR A 33 -12.35 5.54 -1.35
CA THR A 33 -13.22 4.85 -2.32
C THR A 33 -14.39 5.72 -2.77
N ARG A 34 -14.93 6.58 -1.90
CA ARG A 34 -15.92 7.59 -2.27
C ARG A 34 -15.36 8.57 -3.30
N HIS A 35 -14.15 9.06 -3.09
CA HIS A 35 -13.49 9.97 -4.02
C HIS A 35 -13.22 9.30 -5.36
N LEU A 36 -12.65 8.10 -5.37
CA LEU A 36 -12.37 7.34 -6.59
C LEU A 36 -13.64 6.97 -7.35
N THR A 37 -14.73 6.61 -6.64
CA THR A 37 -16.03 6.36 -7.26
C THR A 37 -16.57 7.61 -7.97
N LYS A 38 -16.46 8.78 -7.35
CA LYS A 38 -16.85 10.07 -7.97
C LYS A 38 -16.01 10.41 -9.20
N LEU A 39 -14.72 10.07 -9.18
CA LEU A 39 -13.82 10.26 -10.32
C LEU A 39 -14.05 9.27 -11.46
N GLY A 40 -14.84 8.22 -11.24
CA GLY A 40 -15.04 7.14 -12.20
C GLY A 40 -13.79 6.26 -12.39
N TYR A 41 -12.94 6.14 -11.38
CA TYR A 41 -11.79 5.24 -11.44
C TYR A 41 -12.26 3.79 -11.41
N ALA A 42 -12.00 3.06 -12.50
CA ALA A 42 -12.61 1.75 -12.74
C ALA A 42 -11.90 0.58 -12.04
N ASN A 43 -10.60 0.70 -11.74
CA ASN A 43 -9.79 -0.39 -11.18
C ASN A 43 -9.76 -0.42 -9.64
N THR A 44 -10.91 -0.13 -9.03
CA THR A 44 -11.19 -0.34 -7.59
C THR A 44 -12.66 -0.68 -7.40
N ALA A 45 -13.01 -1.29 -6.27
CA ALA A 45 -14.39 -1.53 -5.90
C ALA A 45 -15.12 -0.20 -5.64
N PRO A 46 -16.22 0.12 -6.34
CA PRO A 46 -16.97 1.35 -6.08
C PRO A 46 -17.60 1.30 -4.68
N LEU A 47 -17.62 2.44 -3.99
CA LEU A 47 -18.34 2.56 -2.73
C LEU A 47 -19.85 2.58 -3.01
N LEU A 48 -20.59 1.62 -2.46
CA LEU A 48 -22.05 1.54 -2.54
C LEU A 48 -22.72 2.19 -1.33
N GLY A 49 -22.07 2.15 -0.17
CA GLY A 49 -22.58 2.75 1.05
C GLY A 49 -21.73 2.52 2.28
N GLU A 50 -22.13 3.14 3.38
CA GLU A 50 -21.53 2.93 4.69
C GLU A 50 -22.59 2.97 5.79
N VAL A 51 -22.35 2.27 6.90
CA VAL A 51 -23.09 2.41 8.14
C VAL A 51 -22.21 3.13 9.15
N VAL A 52 -22.74 4.21 9.71
CA VAL A 52 -22.00 5.09 10.62
C VAL A 52 -22.75 5.20 11.94
N ARG A 53 -22.04 5.05 13.05
CA ARG A 53 -22.53 5.46 14.37
C ARG A 53 -22.19 6.94 14.57
N VAL A 54 -23.16 7.71 15.01
CA VAL A 54 -22.97 9.11 15.41
C VAL A 54 -23.16 9.20 16.93
N SER A 55 -22.18 9.75 17.65
CA SER A 55 -22.26 9.95 19.09
C SER A 55 -23.21 11.12 19.42
N PRO A 56 -23.64 11.29 20.69
CA PRO A 56 -24.43 12.45 21.11
C PRO A 56 -23.74 13.81 20.83
N GLU A 57 -22.40 13.80 20.80
CA GLU A 57 -21.55 14.97 20.51
C GLU A 57 -21.38 15.22 19.00
N GLY A 58 -21.99 14.37 18.15
CA GLY A 58 -21.95 14.49 16.69
C GLY A 58 -20.76 13.80 16.02
N GLU A 59 -19.96 13.05 16.78
CA GLU A 59 -18.78 12.37 16.26
C GLU A 59 -19.13 11.08 15.53
N ARG A 60 -18.53 10.91 14.36
CA ARG A 60 -18.82 9.79 13.45
C ARG A 60 -17.79 8.68 13.61
N SER A 61 -18.27 7.42 13.54
CA SER A 61 -17.42 6.21 13.47
C SER A 61 -18.02 5.24 12.46
N THR A 62 -17.25 4.83 11.47
CA THR A 62 -17.68 3.84 10.48
C THR A 62 -17.74 2.45 11.10
N LEU A 63 -18.86 1.77 10.95
CA LEU A 63 -19.09 0.40 11.42
C LEU A 63 -19.05 -0.61 10.28
N ILE A 64 -19.61 -0.26 9.13
CA ILE A 64 -19.70 -1.13 7.96
C ILE A 64 -19.38 -0.32 6.70
N ILE A 65 -18.64 -0.95 5.80
CA ILE A 65 -18.38 -0.44 4.45
C ILE A 65 -19.04 -1.41 3.47
N ILE A 66 -19.75 -0.87 2.49
CA ILE A 66 -20.40 -1.64 1.43
C ILE A 66 -19.78 -1.21 0.10
N GLN A 67 -19.14 -2.15 -0.59
CA GLN A 67 -18.46 -1.94 -1.86
C GLN A 67 -19.01 -2.88 -2.93
N GLY A 68 -18.83 -2.54 -4.20
CA GLY A 68 -19.13 -3.45 -5.31
C GLY A 68 -18.27 -4.71 -5.23
N ALA A 69 -18.87 -5.87 -5.50
CA ALA A 69 -18.12 -7.11 -5.57
C ALA A 69 -17.24 -7.12 -6.83
N ILE A 70 -16.00 -7.59 -6.69
CA ILE A 70 -15.08 -7.81 -7.81
C ILE A 70 -14.95 -9.32 -8.00
N ARG A 71 -15.34 -9.83 -9.16
CA ARG A 71 -15.01 -11.21 -9.55
C ARG A 71 -13.51 -11.29 -9.79
N ASN A 72 -12.82 -12.15 -9.05
CA ASN A 72 -11.36 -12.22 -9.08
C ASN A 72 -10.86 -13.66 -8.93
N GLN A 73 -9.58 -13.86 -9.25
CA GLN A 73 -8.85 -15.13 -9.18
C GLN A 73 -7.94 -15.18 -7.93
N GLY A 74 -8.15 -14.30 -6.96
CA GLY A 74 -7.34 -14.12 -5.77
C GLY A 74 -6.46 -12.89 -5.83
N ASP A 75 -5.67 -12.69 -4.78
CA ASP A 75 -4.70 -11.59 -4.71
C ASP A 75 -3.46 -11.86 -5.57
N ALA A 76 -2.79 -10.77 -5.99
CA ALA A 76 -1.63 -10.87 -6.87
C ALA A 76 -0.41 -11.51 -6.19
N TRP A 77 -0.28 -11.45 -4.87
CA TRP A 77 0.80 -12.13 -4.15
C TRP A 77 0.69 -13.64 -4.31
N THR A 78 -0.48 -14.19 -4.00
CA THR A 78 -0.75 -15.63 -4.13
C THR A 78 -0.66 -16.07 -5.59
N TRP A 79 -1.20 -15.29 -6.51
CA TRP A 79 -1.15 -15.56 -7.94
C TRP A 79 0.29 -15.60 -8.47
N MET A 80 1.11 -14.61 -8.13
CA MET A 80 2.52 -14.54 -8.55
C MET A 80 3.34 -15.70 -7.98
N LEU A 81 3.17 -16.02 -6.69
CA LEU A 81 3.88 -17.15 -6.08
C LEU A 81 3.56 -18.49 -6.75
N ASN A 82 2.29 -18.73 -7.08
CA ASN A 82 1.88 -19.96 -7.74
C ASN A 82 2.45 -20.07 -9.16
N ASN A 83 2.37 -18.98 -9.94
CA ASN A 83 2.93 -18.96 -11.30
C ASN A 83 4.47 -19.05 -11.29
N LEU A 84 5.12 -18.41 -10.32
CA LEU A 84 6.59 -18.51 -10.18
C LEU A 84 7.03 -19.93 -9.83
N ARG A 85 6.34 -20.61 -8.90
CA ARG A 85 6.62 -22.01 -8.58
C ARG A 85 6.48 -22.90 -9.81
N GLN A 86 5.37 -22.76 -10.53
CA GLN A 86 5.14 -23.52 -11.76
C GLN A 86 6.26 -23.27 -12.77
N ALA A 87 6.63 -22.02 -13.04
CA ALA A 87 7.70 -21.68 -13.97
C ALA A 87 9.06 -22.26 -13.56
N VAL A 88 9.38 -22.28 -12.27
CA VAL A 88 10.62 -22.88 -11.75
C VAL A 88 10.59 -24.40 -11.86
N GLU A 89 9.48 -25.05 -11.51
CA GLU A 89 9.33 -26.51 -11.62
C GLU A 89 9.46 -26.99 -13.07
N GLU A 90 8.82 -26.29 -14.01
CA GLU A 90 8.93 -26.57 -15.44
C GLU A 90 10.36 -26.36 -15.97
N SER A 91 11.06 -25.31 -15.50
CA SER A 91 12.45 -25.05 -15.87
C SER A 91 13.44 -26.10 -15.34
N ALA A 92 13.09 -26.80 -14.27
CA ALA A 92 13.94 -27.87 -13.71
C ALA A 92 13.85 -29.18 -14.46
N VAL A 93 12.81 -29.39 -15.28
CA VAL A 93 12.54 -30.66 -15.99
C VAL A 93 13.01 -30.60 -17.43
N GLU A 94 13.10 -29.43 -18.05
CA GLU A 94 13.40 -29.27 -19.48
C GLU A 94 14.71 -28.48 -19.68
N GLU A 95 15.66 -29.08 -20.45
CA GLU A 95 16.84 -28.37 -20.96
C GLU A 95 16.41 -27.46 -22.13
N GLU A 96 15.89 -26.26 -21.84
CA GLU A 96 15.41 -25.34 -22.86
C GLU A 96 16.38 -24.18 -23.15
N THR A 97 16.28 -23.64 -24.35
CA THR A 97 16.99 -22.43 -24.80
C THR A 97 16.23 -21.15 -24.44
N GLY A 98 16.93 -20.01 -24.40
CA GLY A 98 16.49 -18.74 -23.86
C GLY A 98 15.08 -18.24 -24.20
N GLU A 99 14.52 -18.46 -25.41
CA GLU A 99 13.18 -17.99 -25.80
C GLU A 99 12.06 -18.72 -25.05
N ALA A 100 12.19 -20.04 -24.84
CA ALA A 100 11.19 -20.83 -24.10
C ALA A 100 11.17 -20.47 -22.61
N VAL A 101 12.32 -20.09 -22.04
CA VAL A 101 12.40 -19.57 -20.65
C VAL A 101 11.69 -18.23 -20.53
N GLU A 102 11.86 -17.29 -21.48
CA GLU A 102 11.16 -16.00 -21.46
C GLU A 102 9.65 -16.17 -21.56
N ASP A 103 9.15 -17.06 -22.41
CA ASP A 103 7.72 -17.33 -22.57
C ASP A 103 7.06 -17.83 -21.28
N ARG A 104 7.79 -18.63 -20.52
CA ARG A 104 7.35 -19.20 -19.23
C ARG A 104 7.14 -18.13 -18.16
N PHE A 105 7.99 -17.09 -18.13
CA PHE A 105 7.88 -15.96 -17.21
C PHE A 105 6.99 -14.81 -17.73
N ARG A 106 6.54 -14.88 -18.97
CA ARG A 106 5.70 -13.85 -19.60
C ARG A 106 4.43 -13.50 -18.82
N PRO A 107 3.67 -14.44 -18.22
CA PRO A 107 2.51 -14.10 -17.40
C PRO A 107 2.87 -13.21 -16.20
N LEU A 108 4.00 -13.50 -15.52
CA LEU A 108 4.48 -12.71 -14.38
C LEU A 108 4.88 -11.29 -14.82
N LEU A 109 5.60 -11.17 -15.95
CA LEU A 109 5.99 -9.87 -16.51
C LEU A 109 4.76 -9.05 -16.91
N ASN A 110 3.77 -9.68 -17.54
CA ASN A 110 2.53 -9.02 -17.94
C ASN A 110 1.75 -8.51 -16.73
N LEU A 111 1.61 -9.33 -15.68
CA LEU A 111 0.94 -8.90 -14.45
C LEU A 111 1.69 -7.74 -13.78
N SER A 112 3.02 -7.82 -13.68
CA SER A 112 3.85 -6.74 -13.13
C SER A 112 3.66 -5.42 -13.89
N ALA A 113 3.66 -5.48 -15.22
CA ALA A 113 3.41 -4.30 -16.06
C ALA A 113 2.01 -3.71 -15.84
N ARG A 114 0.99 -4.56 -15.64
CA ARG A 114 -0.39 -4.12 -15.33
C ARG A 114 -0.48 -3.46 -13.97
N ILE A 115 0.15 -4.05 -12.95
CA ILE A 115 0.18 -3.47 -11.60
C ILE A 115 0.80 -2.07 -11.67
N GLY A 116 1.96 -1.91 -12.31
CA GLY A 116 2.59 -0.61 -12.48
C GLY A 116 1.73 0.39 -13.24
N LYS A 117 1.05 -0.05 -14.32
CA LYS A 117 0.13 0.78 -15.09
C LYS A 117 -1.06 1.25 -14.22
N ARG A 118 -1.73 0.34 -13.51
CA ARG A 118 -2.92 0.68 -12.69
C ARG A 118 -2.57 1.55 -11.49
N LEU A 119 -1.40 1.34 -10.89
CA LEU A 119 -0.88 2.23 -9.85
C LEU A 119 -0.62 3.63 -10.39
N GLY A 120 0.03 3.74 -11.56
CA GLY A 120 0.24 5.03 -12.22
C GLY A 120 -1.07 5.75 -12.54
N GLU A 121 -2.07 5.05 -13.06
CA GLU A 121 -3.41 5.60 -13.33
C GLU A 121 -4.13 6.03 -12.04
N LEU A 122 -3.99 5.31 -10.94
CA LEU A 122 -4.48 5.71 -9.62
C LEU A 122 -3.84 7.03 -9.18
N HIS A 123 -2.50 7.13 -9.26
CA HIS A 123 -1.80 8.36 -8.90
C HIS A 123 -2.20 9.54 -9.77
N VAL A 124 -2.38 9.33 -11.08
CA VAL A 124 -2.89 10.37 -12.01
C VAL A 124 -4.31 10.80 -11.62
N ALA A 125 -5.18 9.86 -11.26
CA ALA A 125 -6.54 10.18 -10.81
C ALA A 125 -6.54 11.01 -9.51
N LEU A 126 -5.70 10.64 -8.54
CA LEU A 126 -5.56 11.33 -7.25
C LEU A 126 -4.78 12.66 -7.36
N ALA A 127 -4.06 12.88 -8.44
CA ALA A 127 -3.36 14.14 -8.74
C ALA A 127 -4.22 15.18 -9.47
N LYS A 128 -5.48 14.84 -9.80
CA LYS A 128 -6.38 15.80 -10.47
C LYS A 128 -6.71 16.97 -9.55
N PRO A 129 -6.75 18.20 -10.08
CA PRO A 129 -7.22 19.36 -9.32
C PRO A 129 -8.62 19.13 -8.75
N THR A 130 -8.84 19.53 -7.51
CA THR A 130 -10.13 19.43 -6.82
C THR A 130 -10.25 20.48 -5.73
N ASP A 131 -11.49 20.87 -5.40
CA ASP A 131 -11.80 21.77 -4.28
C ASP A 131 -11.90 21.01 -2.93
N ASP A 132 -11.84 19.68 -2.96
CA ASP A 132 -11.81 18.87 -1.76
C ASP A 132 -10.40 18.93 -1.13
N GLU A 133 -10.29 19.66 -0.03
CA GLU A 133 -8.99 19.86 0.67
C GLU A 133 -8.34 18.55 1.10
N ALA A 134 -9.11 17.46 1.32
CA ALA A 134 -8.55 16.15 1.64
C ALA A 134 -7.79 15.53 0.45
N PHE A 135 -8.16 15.87 -0.78
CA PHE A 135 -7.60 15.29 -2.01
C PHE A 135 -6.85 16.29 -2.89
N LYS A 136 -6.95 17.59 -2.60
CA LYS A 136 -6.26 18.62 -3.37
C LYS A 136 -4.76 18.37 -3.38
N PRO A 137 -4.13 18.19 -4.55
CA PRO A 137 -2.69 18.01 -4.65
C PRO A 137 -1.94 19.24 -4.13
N VAL A 138 -0.81 19.03 -3.47
CA VAL A 138 0.05 20.11 -2.95
C VAL A 138 1.50 19.83 -3.31
N GLU A 139 2.32 20.89 -3.35
CA GLU A 139 3.77 20.75 -3.45
C GLU A 139 4.39 20.64 -2.06
N ALA A 140 5.34 19.73 -1.90
CA ALA A 140 6.05 19.57 -0.63
C ALA A 140 6.83 20.82 -0.26
N SER A 141 6.49 21.44 0.86
CA SER A 141 7.22 22.56 1.44
C SER A 141 8.53 22.10 2.09
N ARG A 142 9.38 23.07 2.45
CA ARG A 142 10.60 22.80 3.23
C ARG A 142 10.28 22.27 4.63
N GLU A 143 9.19 22.75 5.23
CA GLU A 143 8.70 22.35 6.54
C GLU A 143 8.22 20.89 6.53
N GLU A 144 7.47 20.49 5.51
CA GLU A 144 7.01 19.12 5.32
C GLU A 144 8.18 18.16 5.07
N ALA A 145 9.12 18.52 4.22
CA ALA A 145 10.33 17.74 3.98
C ALA A 145 11.17 17.57 5.27
N ALA A 146 11.28 18.64 6.09
CA ALA A 146 11.96 18.57 7.37
C ALA A 146 11.20 17.71 8.39
N ALA A 147 9.87 17.76 8.41
CA ALA A 147 9.02 16.93 9.27
C ALA A 147 9.14 15.45 8.86
N TRP A 148 9.06 15.15 7.55
CA TRP A 148 9.30 13.81 7.02
C TRP A 148 10.67 13.27 7.44
N LYS A 149 11.73 14.07 7.26
CA LYS A 149 13.08 13.68 7.68
C LYS A 149 13.13 13.32 9.16
N ARG A 150 12.57 14.17 10.04
CA ARG A 150 12.57 13.91 11.49
C ARG A 150 11.90 12.60 11.83
N SER A 151 10.72 12.35 11.27
CA SER A 151 9.96 11.11 11.49
C SER A 151 10.74 9.86 11.06
N ILE A 152 11.38 9.89 9.89
CA ILE A 152 12.18 8.76 9.40
C ILE A 152 13.44 8.55 10.25
N VAL A 153 14.15 9.62 10.60
CA VAL A 153 15.35 9.56 11.48
C VAL A 153 15.00 8.98 12.85
N GLU A 154 13.87 9.38 13.42
CA GLU A 154 13.40 8.86 14.71
C GLU A 154 13.08 7.35 14.61
N ARG A 155 12.33 6.91 13.58
CA ARG A 155 12.03 5.49 13.36
C ARG A 155 13.29 4.66 13.18
N ILE A 156 14.23 5.13 12.35
CA ILE A 156 15.53 4.47 12.16
C ILE A 156 16.24 4.38 13.50
N SER A 157 16.34 5.47 14.26
CA SER A 157 17.05 5.50 15.54
C SER A 157 16.43 4.53 16.57
N ASN A 158 15.10 4.47 16.64
CA ASN A 158 14.39 3.53 17.51
C ASN A 158 14.63 2.07 17.08
N SER A 159 14.59 1.77 15.77
CA SER A 159 14.89 0.42 15.27
C SER A 159 16.33 0.01 15.59
N PHE A 160 17.29 0.89 15.39
CA PHE A 160 18.70 0.63 15.76
C PHE A 160 18.88 0.44 17.27
N ALA A 161 18.16 1.18 18.11
CA ALA A 161 18.18 0.99 19.55
C ALA A 161 17.66 -0.39 19.95
N ILE A 162 16.55 -0.85 19.33
CA ILE A 162 16.00 -2.19 19.54
C ILE A 162 17.02 -3.25 19.14
N LEU A 163 17.59 -3.15 17.92
CA LEU A 163 18.59 -4.10 17.42
C LEU A 163 19.83 -4.16 18.30
N SER A 164 20.33 -3.00 18.77
CA SER A 164 21.50 -2.94 19.67
C SER A 164 21.23 -3.54 21.04
N ASN A 165 19.97 -3.46 21.53
CA ASN A 165 19.57 -3.96 22.83
C ASN A 165 19.10 -5.44 22.79
N ALA A 166 18.85 -6.00 21.62
CA ALA A 166 18.33 -7.35 21.46
C ALA A 166 19.36 -8.46 21.84
N GLY A 167 20.61 -8.10 22.06
CA GLY A 167 21.64 -8.93 22.65
C GLY A 167 22.04 -10.17 21.86
N GLU A 168 22.60 -11.17 22.54
CA GLU A 168 23.24 -12.37 21.97
C GLU A 168 22.25 -13.46 21.51
N ASN A 169 20.95 -13.16 21.39
CA ASN A 169 19.90 -14.14 21.07
C ASN A 169 19.74 -14.44 19.57
N PHE A 170 20.69 -14.00 18.74
CA PHE A 170 20.66 -14.21 17.29
C PHE A 170 21.63 -15.32 16.85
N ASP A 171 21.24 -16.07 15.83
CA ASP A 171 22.20 -16.95 15.15
C ASP A 171 23.34 -16.14 14.49
N GLN A 172 24.43 -16.80 14.14
CA GLN A 172 25.63 -16.15 13.64
C GLN A 172 25.38 -15.33 12.36
N GLN A 173 24.50 -15.78 11.48
CA GLN A 173 24.17 -15.09 10.22
C GLN A 173 23.37 -13.80 10.50
N SER A 174 22.37 -13.88 11.37
CA SER A 174 21.56 -12.73 11.81
C SER A 174 22.43 -11.70 12.55
N ALA A 175 23.34 -12.14 13.44
CA ALA A 175 24.24 -11.24 14.16
C ALA A 175 25.20 -10.50 13.22
N ALA A 176 25.73 -11.17 12.16
CA ALA A 176 26.57 -10.54 11.16
C ALA A 176 25.78 -9.49 10.34
N ALA A 177 24.55 -9.81 9.94
CA ALA A 177 23.68 -8.87 9.21
C ALA A 177 23.35 -7.63 10.05
N ILE A 178 23.02 -7.79 11.33
CA ILE A 178 22.75 -6.70 12.27
C ILE A 178 23.99 -5.81 12.43
N SER A 179 25.18 -6.41 12.60
CA SER A 179 26.42 -5.66 12.73
C SER A 179 26.74 -4.84 11.47
N ALA A 180 26.53 -5.42 10.31
CA ALA A 180 26.68 -4.72 9.03
C ALA A 180 25.68 -3.56 8.88
N LEU A 181 24.43 -3.75 9.30
CA LEU A 181 23.41 -2.73 9.28
C LEU A 181 23.78 -1.55 10.20
N ILE A 182 24.20 -1.85 11.44
CA ILE A 182 24.63 -0.84 12.43
C ILE A 182 25.82 -0.04 11.90
N ALA A 183 26.79 -0.70 11.27
CA ALA A 183 27.97 -0.03 10.68
C ALA A 183 27.60 0.96 9.55
N ASN A 184 26.49 0.74 8.85
CA ASN A 184 26.00 1.59 7.77
C ASN A 184 25.00 2.68 8.21
N LYS A 185 24.75 2.84 9.52
CA LYS A 185 23.75 3.79 10.06
C LYS A 185 23.93 5.21 9.54
N ASP A 186 25.17 5.74 9.55
CA ASP A 186 25.44 7.11 9.15
C ASP A 186 25.20 7.34 7.65
N GLN A 187 25.51 6.35 6.83
CA GLN A 187 25.20 6.38 5.40
C GLN A 187 23.69 6.39 5.15
N LEU A 188 22.93 5.59 5.90
CA LEU A 188 21.46 5.58 5.82
C LEU A 188 20.88 6.94 6.20
N LEU A 189 21.32 7.53 7.30
CA LEU A 189 20.89 8.87 7.74
C LEU A 189 21.27 9.98 6.74
N SER A 190 22.42 9.85 6.10
CA SER A 190 22.84 10.76 5.02
C SER A 190 21.92 10.63 3.81
N THR A 191 21.56 9.41 3.40
CA THR A 191 20.62 9.15 2.32
C THR A 191 19.25 9.76 2.62
N VAL A 192 18.70 9.57 3.83
CA VAL A 192 17.45 10.19 4.28
C VAL A 192 17.52 11.73 4.15
N SER A 193 18.67 12.31 4.50
CA SER A 193 18.87 13.77 4.41
C SER A 193 18.90 14.26 2.96
N ALA A 194 19.47 13.50 2.04
CA ALA A 194 19.45 13.80 0.60
C ALA A 194 18.05 13.68 0.01
N LEU A 195 17.32 12.60 0.36
CA LEU A 195 15.94 12.38 -0.08
C LEU A 195 15.00 13.48 0.43
N ALA A 196 15.16 13.93 1.67
CA ALA A 196 14.37 15.06 2.19
C ALA A 196 14.56 16.35 1.39
N LYS A 197 15.78 16.62 0.91
CA LYS A 197 16.03 17.77 0.02
C LYS A 197 15.37 17.58 -1.34
N ALA A 198 15.43 16.37 -1.89
CA ALA A 198 14.82 16.04 -3.18
C ALA A 198 13.28 16.06 -3.13
N LEU A 199 12.67 15.89 -1.94
CA LEU A 199 11.23 15.94 -1.74
C LEU A 199 10.67 17.35 -1.96
N ILE A 200 11.42 18.41 -1.68
CA ILE A 200 10.96 19.81 -1.75
C ILE A 200 10.49 20.15 -3.17
N GLY A 201 9.27 20.68 -3.29
CA GLY A 201 8.65 21.03 -4.59
C GLY A 201 8.11 19.83 -5.38
N THR A 202 8.21 18.59 -4.85
CA THR A 202 7.56 17.44 -5.47
C THR A 202 6.07 17.41 -5.14
N LEU A 203 5.30 16.75 -6.00
CA LEU A 203 3.86 16.59 -5.80
C LEU A 203 3.58 15.64 -4.63
N MET A 204 2.69 16.07 -3.74
CA MET A 204 2.13 15.30 -2.65
C MET A 204 0.64 15.12 -2.86
N ILE A 205 0.19 13.88 -2.87
CA ILE A 205 -1.21 13.49 -3.06
C ILE A 205 -1.65 12.54 -1.96
N ARG A 206 -2.95 12.33 -1.85
CA ARG A 206 -3.44 11.12 -1.19
C ARG A 206 -3.02 9.92 -2.02
N ASN A 207 -2.50 8.91 -1.39
CA ASN A 207 -2.09 7.66 -2.05
C ASN A 207 -2.63 6.46 -1.27
N HIS A 208 -2.34 5.26 -1.73
CA HIS A 208 -2.80 4.04 -1.07
C HIS A 208 -2.26 3.95 0.36
N GLY A 209 -0.97 4.21 0.52
CA GLY A 209 -0.31 4.33 1.82
C GLY A 209 0.13 3.01 2.45
N ASP A 210 -0.34 1.86 1.92
CA ASP A 210 0.07 0.49 2.31
C ASP A 210 -0.01 -0.43 1.09
N PHE A 211 0.51 0.04 -0.06
CA PHE A 211 0.39 -0.67 -1.33
C PHE A 211 1.40 -1.82 -1.41
N HIS A 212 0.90 -3.01 -1.66
CA HIS A 212 1.69 -4.23 -1.93
C HIS A 212 0.86 -5.24 -2.74
N LEU A 213 1.48 -6.32 -3.22
CA LEU A 213 0.79 -7.31 -4.07
C LEU A 213 -0.47 -7.90 -3.45
N GLY A 214 -0.53 -8.03 -2.12
CA GLY A 214 -1.72 -8.51 -1.42
C GLY A 214 -2.90 -7.53 -1.45
N GLN A 215 -2.68 -6.26 -1.83
CA GLN A 215 -3.72 -5.24 -1.97
C GLN A 215 -4.19 -5.08 -3.43
N THR A 216 -3.89 -6.07 -4.26
CA THR A 216 -4.35 -6.13 -5.65
C THR A 216 -5.05 -7.45 -5.92
N LEU A 217 -6.24 -7.40 -6.52
CA LEU A 217 -6.95 -8.58 -6.98
C LEU A 217 -6.73 -8.80 -8.47
N VAL A 218 -6.40 -10.02 -8.86
CA VAL A 218 -6.29 -10.42 -10.26
C VAL A 218 -7.68 -10.75 -10.77
N ALA A 219 -8.15 -10.07 -11.80
CA ALA A 219 -9.47 -10.25 -12.37
C ALA A 219 -9.37 -10.33 -13.90
N GLU A 220 -9.64 -11.51 -14.45
CA GLU A 220 -9.47 -11.80 -15.87
C GLU A 220 -8.06 -11.41 -16.35
N ASP A 221 -8.00 -10.45 -17.25
CA ASP A 221 -6.76 -9.93 -17.79
C ASP A 221 -6.29 -8.62 -17.14
N ASP A 222 -6.81 -8.22 -15.98
CA ASP A 222 -6.52 -6.95 -15.33
C ASP A 222 -6.33 -7.10 -13.80
N ILE A 223 -6.07 -6.00 -13.11
CA ILE A 223 -6.02 -5.95 -11.66
C ILE A 223 -6.93 -4.88 -11.09
N TYR A 224 -7.38 -5.09 -9.87
CA TYR A 224 -8.10 -4.10 -9.06
C TYR A 224 -7.32 -3.80 -7.79
N ILE A 225 -7.19 -2.52 -7.46
CA ILE A 225 -6.55 -2.05 -6.22
C ILE A 225 -7.61 -1.97 -5.14
N ILE A 226 -7.35 -2.56 -3.98
CA ILE A 226 -8.27 -2.67 -2.85
C ILE A 226 -7.61 -2.21 -1.55
N ASP A 227 -8.41 -2.02 -0.50
CA ASP A 227 -7.97 -1.83 0.88
C ASP A 227 -7.20 -0.52 1.14
N PHE A 228 -7.84 0.60 0.89
CA PHE A 228 -7.31 1.95 1.07
C PHE A 228 -7.30 2.42 2.53
N GLU A 229 -7.15 1.52 3.48
CA GLU A 229 -7.07 1.87 4.91
C GLU A 229 -5.76 2.57 5.28
N GLY A 230 -4.71 2.38 4.46
CA GLY A 230 -3.34 2.79 4.78
C GLY A 230 -2.69 1.88 5.84
N GLU A 231 -1.47 2.18 6.22
CA GLU A 231 -0.65 1.35 7.13
C GLU A 231 -1.29 1.24 8.53
N PRO A 232 -1.70 0.04 8.99
CA PRO A 232 -2.44 -0.13 10.25
C PRO A 232 -1.71 0.37 11.50
N ALA A 233 -0.37 0.39 11.48
CA ALA A 233 0.46 0.87 12.59
C ALA A 233 0.43 2.40 12.76
N ARG A 234 -0.18 3.15 11.83
CA ARG A 234 -0.28 4.62 11.88
C ARG A 234 -1.63 5.06 12.41
N ASP A 235 -1.67 6.26 12.97
CA ASP A 235 -2.93 6.89 13.35
C ASP A 235 -3.75 7.34 12.12
N LEU A 236 -5.02 7.69 12.35
CA LEU A 236 -5.92 8.09 11.25
C LEU A 236 -5.45 9.36 10.52
N THR A 237 -4.79 10.28 11.20
CA THR A 237 -4.29 11.52 10.60
C THR A 237 -3.14 11.21 9.65
N GLU A 238 -2.21 10.36 10.07
CA GLU A 238 -1.09 9.91 9.23
C GLU A 238 -1.57 9.08 8.03
N ARG A 239 -2.58 8.20 8.20
CA ARG A 239 -3.15 7.40 7.11
C ARG A 239 -3.84 8.28 6.05
N ARG A 240 -4.36 9.44 6.44
CA ARG A 240 -5.03 10.40 5.57
C ARG A 240 -4.11 11.50 5.05
N ALA A 241 -2.85 11.53 5.47
CA ALA A 241 -1.88 12.51 5.02
C ALA A 241 -1.55 12.34 3.53
N LYS A 242 -1.32 13.47 2.86
CA LYS A 242 -0.76 13.50 1.52
C LYS A 242 0.72 13.19 1.59
N THR A 243 1.18 12.30 0.72
CA THR A 243 2.60 11.92 0.66
C THR A 243 3.05 11.82 -0.80
N ASN A 244 4.35 11.65 -1.01
CA ASN A 244 4.86 11.45 -2.36
C ASN A 244 4.36 10.10 -2.92
N PRO A 245 3.85 10.03 -4.17
CA PRO A 245 3.35 8.79 -4.78
C PRO A 245 4.34 7.64 -4.82
N LEU A 246 5.66 7.93 -4.83
CA LEU A 246 6.69 6.91 -4.81
C LEU A 246 6.67 6.04 -3.53
N ARG A 247 5.94 6.45 -2.50
CA ARG A 247 5.70 5.63 -1.31
C ARG A 247 4.99 4.32 -1.68
N ASP A 248 3.96 4.39 -2.51
CA ASP A 248 3.23 3.19 -2.96
C ASP A 248 4.11 2.30 -3.86
N VAL A 249 4.94 2.93 -4.71
CA VAL A 249 5.90 2.18 -5.55
C VAL A 249 6.93 1.44 -4.70
N ALA A 250 7.37 2.04 -3.58
CA ALA A 250 8.32 1.41 -2.66
C ALA A 250 7.72 0.29 -1.81
N GLY A 251 6.39 0.16 -1.76
CA GLY A 251 5.69 -0.91 -1.08
C GLY A 251 5.58 -2.22 -1.89
N LEU A 252 5.85 -2.14 -3.20
CA LEU A 252 5.89 -3.30 -4.10
C LEU A 252 7.20 -4.08 -3.96
#